data_01ce1cd5638cbb25ded8926699096383
#
_entry.id   01ce1cd5638cbb25ded8926699096383
#
_cell.length_a   1.000
_cell.length_b   1.000
_cell.length_c   1.000
_cell.angle_alpha   90.00
_cell.angle_beta   90.00
_cell.angle_gamma   90.00
#
_symmetry.space_group_name_H-M   'P 1'
#
loop_
_entity.id
_entity.type
_entity.pdbx_description
1 polymer ?
#
loop_
_entity_poly.entity_id
_entity_poly.type
_entity_poly.pdbx_seq_one_letter_code
_entity_poly.pdbx_strand_id
1 'polypeptide(L)'
;MKRSEEQRHSGRLLAAVLIAALAVPSAPTAEWYDAKTGVPPIELDRAKALRFFAENVYGVRPEWKSERHAEVVKTEHVDELSATRKVIRLNTLTPLGEKTFEAVGYFPDGARRAPVFVYLSFRAATETKNSRWPLELILARGAATVAFCYEDVVKDDAKVLDGIERADNAWGAISAWSLAASRVIDYLVTDGDVDPAKIAVVGHSRLGKTAIWTGANDERVAMTVSNDSGCFGARLHARNICGETIDRITAAFPHWFAPNARKLYKGMDENGTLPFDQHSLLAAVSPRLLAVGSAADDWWACPSGEMAGWEYARHVWKDQTSADYHVRPGKHDINSVDWNAYLDFAARKGWFGETASEISTSKQEGK
;
A
#
# COMPACT_ATOMS: atom_id res chain seq x y z
N MET A 1 -6.42 65.34 43.10
CA MET A 1 -6.11 66.20 41.94
C MET A 1 -5.11 65.49 41.08
N LYS A 2 -5.42 65.49 39.79
CA LYS A 2 -4.67 65.00 38.61
C LYS A 2 -4.66 63.47 38.33
N ARG A 3 -5.51 63.14 37.36
CA ARG A 3 -5.52 61.95 36.51
C ARG A 3 -4.31 61.97 35.55
N SER A 4 -3.77 60.82 35.24
CA SER A 4 -3.07 60.61 33.95
C SER A 4 -3.54 59.31 33.39
N GLU A 5 -4.05 59.38 32.15
CA GLU A 5 -4.47 58.28 31.30
C GLU A 5 -3.22 57.53 30.80
N GLU A 6 -3.22 56.25 30.95
CA GLU A 6 -2.33 55.37 30.19
C GLU A 6 -3.14 54.56 29.21
N GLN A 7 -2.86 54.82 27.96
CA GLN A 7 -3.46 54.16 26.80
C GLN A 7 -3.07 52.66 26.74
N ARG A 8 -4.09 51.81 26.64
CA ARG A 8 -3.93 50.40 26.35
C ARG A 8 -3.62 50.23 24.88
N HIS A 9 -2.39 49.89 24.55
CA HIS A 9 -2.03 49.30 23.26
C HIS A 9 -2.20 47.79 23.33
N SER A 10 -3.24 47.29 22.69
CA SER A 10 -3.43 45.86 22.42
C SER A 10 -2.52 45.44 21.27
N GLY A 11 -1.33 45.01 21.60
CA GLY A 11 -0.45 44.32 20.64
C GLY A 11 -0.92 42.90 20.44
N ARG A 12 -1.51 42.59 19.28
CA ARG A 12 -1.71 41.22 18.82
C ARG A 12 -0.34 40.66 18.49
N LEU A 13 0.18 39.78 19.34
CA LEU A 13 1.27 38.87 18.95
C LEU A 13 0.72 37.86 17.94
N LEU A 14 1.04 38.06 16.67
CA LEU A 14 1.02 36.95 15.69
C LEU A 14 2.16 35.99 16.06
N ALA A 15 1.82 34.87 16.66
CA ALA A 15 2.73 33.75 16.77
C ALA A 15 2.90 33.14 15.37
N ALA A 16 3.98 33.55 14.70
CA ALA A 16 4.45 32.85 13.52
C ALA A 16 4.95 31.47 13.97
N VAL A 17 4.14 30.43 13.73
CA VAL A 17 4.59 29.05 13.84
C VAL A 17 5.58 28.85 12.71
N LEU A 18 6.86 28.93 13.01
CA LEU A 18 7.92 28.40 12.13
C LEU A 18 7.70 26.89 12.06
N ILE A 19 7.08 26.42 10.98
CA ILE A 19 7.18 25.03 10.56
C ILE A 19 8.64 24.89 10.12
N ALA A 20 9.47 24.39 11.05
CA ALA A 20 10.77 23.88 10.67
C ALA A 20 10.50 22.75 9.69
N ALA A 21 10.71 23.00 8.40
CA ALA A 21 10.83 21.96 7.42
C ALA A 21 11.96 21.05 7.93
N LEU A 22 11.58 19.93 8.53
CA LEU A 22 12.54 18.85 8.78
C LEU A 22 13.12 18.54 7.42
N ALA A 23 14.39 18.92 7.24
CA ALA A 23 15.11 18.58 6.04
C ALA A 23 15.01 17.07 5.87
N VAL A 24 14.26 16.63 4.85
CA VAL A 24 14.32 15.26 4.38
C VAL A 24 15.81 14.99 4.20
N PRO A 25 16.40 13.97 4.87
CA PRO A 25 17.80 13.69 4.70
C PRO A 25 18.06 13.64 3.20
N SER A 26 19.06 14.40 2.74
CA SER A 26 19.47 14.41 1.33
C SER A 26 19.53 12.98 0.85
N ALA A 27 18.96 12.72 -0.35
CA ALA A 27 18.98 11.41 -0.97
C ALA A 27 20.33 10.74 -0.73
N PRO A 28 20.36 9.46 -0.34
CA PRO A 28 21.60 8.76 -0.12
C PRO A 28 22.52 8.96 -1.33
N THR A 29 23.74 9.44 -1.09
CA THR A 29 24.73 9.66 -2.16
C THR A 29 25.09 8.32 -2.82
N ALA A 30 25.69 8.35 -4.01
CA ALA A 30 26.07 7.17 -4.78
C ALA A 30 26.89 6.11 -3.98
N GLU A 31 27.45 6.49 -2.85
CA GLU A 31 28.13 5.59 -1.91
C GLU A 31 27.27 4.46 -1.36
N TRP A 32 25.94 4.59 -1.42
CA TRP A 32 24.99 3.53 -1.03
C TRP A 32 24.95 2.37 -2.03
N TYR A 33 25.45 2.57 -3.24
CA TYR A 33 25.52 1.59 -4.33
C TYR A 33 26.85 0.86 -4.41
N ASP A 34 27.71 0.99 -3.39
CA ASP A 34 28.98 0.29 -3.36
C ASP A 34 28.75 -1.24 -3.32
N ALA A 35 29.51 -1.97 -4.14
CA ALA A 35 29.53 -3.43 -4.17
C ALA A 35 29.77 -4.09 -2.79
N LYS A 36 30.31 -3.33 -1.83
CA LYS A 36 30.49 -3.75 -0.42
C LYS A 36 29.20 -3.81 0.38
N THR A 37 28.06 -3.36 -0.14
CA THR A 37 26.80 -3.30 0.61
C THR A 37 26.09 -4.65 0.71
N GLY A 38 26.48 -5.65 -0.06
CA GLY A 38 25.81 -6.95 -0.13
C GLY A 38 24.41 -6.91 -0.77
N VAL A 39 23.95 -5.76 -1.30
CA VAL A 39 22.68 -5.67 -2.01
C VAL A 39 22.86 -6.27 -3.39
N PRO A 40 22.05 -7.31 -3.79
CA PRO A 40 22.16 -7.88 -5.12
C PRO A 40 21.75 -6.85 -6.18
N PRO A 41 22.23 -7.00 -7.43
CA PRO A 41 21.75 -6.19 -8.53
C PRO A 41 20.24 -6.27 -8.67
N ILE A 42 19.62 -5.15 -9.06
CA ILE A 42 18.18 -5.14 -9.33
C ILE A 42 17.87 -6.02 -10.54
N GLU A 43 16.89 -6.90 -10.41
CA GLU A 43 16.39 -7.69 -11.54
C GLU A 43 15.43 -6.84 -12.37
N LEU A 44 15.81 -6.54 -13.60
CA LEU A 44 15.04 -5.73 -14.54
C LEU A 44 14.06 -6.56 -15.37
N ASP A 45 14.28 -7.88 -15.49
CA ASP A 45 13.30 -8.77 -16.08
C ASP A 45 12.17 -9.02 -15.07
N ARG A 46 11.07 -8.29 -15.25
CA ARG A 46 9.89 -8.37 -14.40
C ARG A 46 9.36 -9.81 -14.28
N ALA A 47 9.33 -10.57 -15.37
CA ALA A 47 8.81 -11.94 -15.35
C ALA A 47 9.71 -12.87 -14.52
N LYS A 48 11.02 -12.67 -14.60
CA LYS A 48 12.00 -13.41 -13.79
C LYS A 48 11.91 -13.04 -12.32
N ALA A 49 11.77 -11.75 -11.99
CA ALA A 49 11.56 -11.30 -10.63
C ALA A 49 10.28 -11.89 -10.02
N LEU A 50 9.14 -11.77 -10.72
CA LEU A 50 7.86 -12.29 -10.26
C LEU A 50 7.89 -13.81 -10.05
N ARG A 51 8.53 -14.55 -10.97
CA ARG A 51 8.70 -16.00 -10.82
C ARG A 51 9.50 -16.34 -9.58
N PHE A 52 10.62 -15.65 -9.33
CA PHE A 52 11.42 -15.88 -8.12
C PHE A 52 10.59 -15.67 -6.85
N PHE A 53 9.87 -14.55 -6.73
CA PHE A 53 9.04 -14.27 -5.56
C PHE A 53 7.85 -15.21 -5.43
N ALA A 54 7.27 -15.67 -6.53
CA ALA A 54 6.24 -16.72 -6.52
C ALA A 54 6.80 -18.05 -6.01
N GLU A 55 7.93 -18.51 -6.53
CA GLU A 55 8.48 -19.81 -6.17
C GLU A 55 9.06 -19.84 -4.75
N ASN A 56 9.59 -18.72 -4.27
CA ASN A 56 10.39 -18.69 -3.06
C ASN A 56 9.79 -17.89 -1.88
N VAL A 57 8.80 -17.03 -2.13
CA VAL A 57 8.27 -16.16 -1.06
C VAL A 57 6.77 -16.29 -0.90
N TYR A 58 5.98 -15.91 -1.91
CA TYR A 58 4.52 -15.81 -1.76
C TYR A 58 3.78 -17.07 -2.22
N GLY A 59 4.45 -17.94 -2.97
CA GLY A 59 3.94 -19.16 -3.52
C GLY A 59 3.29 -19.01 -4.91
N VAL A 60 3.34 -20.10 -5.66
CA VAL A 60 2.77 -20.20 -6.99
C VAL A 60 1.28 -20.47 -6.87
N ARG A 61 0.47 -19.55 -7.39
CA ARG A 61 -0.99 -19.71 -7.44
C ARG A 61 -1.35 -20.77 -8.49
N PRO A 62 -2.23 -21.74 -8.17
CA PRO A 62 -2.74 -22.67 -9.16
C PRO A 62 -3.65 -21.94 -10.17
N GLU A 63 -3.84 -22.56 -11.32
CA GLU A 63 -4.87 -22.12 -12.26
C GLU A 63 -6.26 -22.27 -11.62
N TRP A 64 -7.04 -21.18 -11.66
CA TRP A 64 -8.40 -21.20 -11.16
C TRP A 64 -9.38 -21.34 -12.33
N LYS A 65 -10.07 -22.48 -12.37
CA LYS A 65 -10.94 -22.91 -13.50
C LYS A 65 -12.41 -22.57 -13.29
N SER A 66 -12.85 -22.32 -12.06
CA SER A 66 -14.24 -22.02 -11.76
C SER A 66 -14.63 -20.62 -12.24
N GLU A 67 -15.92 -20.42 -12.42
CA GLU A 67 -16.48 -19.13 -12.81
C GLU A 67 -16.26 -18.08 -11.74
N ARG A 68 -15.94 -16.87 -12.19
CA ARG A 68 -15.70 -15.73 -11.32
C ARG A 68 -16.98 -14.92 -11.17
N HIS A 69 -17.51 -14.88 -9.95
CA HIS A 69 -18.73 -14.16 -9.63
C HIS A 69 -18.43 -12.86 -8.90
N ALA A 70 -19.18 -11.81 -9.24
CA ALA A 70 -19.23 -10.56 -8.51
C ALA A 70 -20.66 -10.01 -8.60
N GLU A 71 -21.28 -9.74 -7.47
CA GLU A 71 -22.67 -9.30 -7.35
C GLU A 71 -22.79 -8.16 -6.35
N VAL A 72 -23.49 -7.08 -6.70
CA VAL A 72 -23.89 -6.05 -5.75
C VAL A 72 -25.10 -6.51 -5.00
N VAL A 73 -24.93 -6.91 -3.75
CA VAL A 73 -26.01 -7.47 -2.90
C VAL A 73 -26.77 -6.40 -2.11
N LYS A 74 -26.18 -5.20 -1.97
CA LYS A 74 -26.83 -4.07 -1.32
C LYS A 74 -26.30 -2.75 -1.89
N THR A 75 -27.21 -1.80 -2.11
CA THR A 75 -26.87 -0.41 -2.43
C THR A 75 -27.68 0.49 -1.51
N GLU A 76 -27.05 1.49 -0.92
CA GLU A 76 -27.71 2.47 -0.07
C GLU A 76 -26.99 3.83 -0.20
N HIS A 77 -27.73 4.92 -0.05
CA HIS A 77 -27.16 6.25 0.07
C HIS A 77 -26.78 6.54 1.52
N VAL A 78 -25.65 7.19 1.73
CA VAL A 78 -25.14 7.58 3.04
C VAL A 78 -25.01 9.09 3.07
N ASP A 79 -26.05 9.76 3.59
CA ASP A 79 -26.19 11.23 3.56
C ASP A 79 -24.99 11.94 4.20
N GLU A 80 -24.51 11.42 5.35
CA GLU A 80 -23.40 12.00 6.11
C GLU A 80 -22.08 11.99 5.35
N LEU A 81 -21.94 11.11 4.36
CA LEU A 81 -20.75 10.98 3.53
C LEU A 81 -20.97 11.55 2.11
N SER A 82 -22.20 11.96 1.76
CA SER A 82 -22.58 12.31 0.38
C SER A 82 -22.07 11.26 -0.61
N ALA A 83 -22.39 10.00 -0.34
CA ALA A 83 -21.85 8.87 -1.10
C ALA A 83 -22.84 7.72 -1.20
N THR A 84 -22.76 6.99 -2.29
CA THR A 84 -23.44 5.69 -2.46
C THR A 84 -22.57 4.58 -1.92
N ARG A 85 -23.09 3.80 -0.96
CA ARG A 85 -22.47 2.59 -0.42
C ARG A 85 -22.95 1.37 -1.17
N LYS A 86 -22.02 0.55 -1.67
CA LYS A 86 -22.30 -0.74 -2.31
C LYS A 86 -21.66 -1.87 -1.50
N VAL A 87 -22.40 -2.96 -1.25
CA VAL A 87 -21.86 -4.22 -0.75
C VAL A 87 -21.74 -5.17 -1.92
N ILE A 88 -20.55 -5.66 -2.17
CA ILE A 88 -20.20 -6.48 -3.32
C ILE A 88 -19.79 -7.85 -2.82
N ARG A 89 -20.52 -8.89 -3.20
CA ARG A 89 -20.18 -10.27 -2.91
C ARG A 89 -19.36 -10.86 -4.04
N LEU A 90 -18.21 -11.46 -3.71
CA LEU A 90 -17.28 -12.02 -4.66
C LEU A 90 -16.85 -13.42 -4.22
N ASN A 91 -16.47 -14.24 -5.20
CA ASN A 91 -15.74 -15.47 -4.92
C ASN A 91 -14.25 -15.31 -5.24
N THR A 92 -13.41 -16.09 -4.58
CA THR A 92 -11.97 -16.18 -4.81
C THR A 92 -11.48 -17.60 -4.52
N LEU A 93 -10.33 -17.95 -5.07
CA LEU A 93 -9.62 -19.17 -4.70
C LEU A 93 -8.69 -18.88 -3.50
N THR A 94 -8.56 -19.85 -2.62
CA THR A 94 -7.63 -19.82 -1.48
C THR A 94 -6.90 -21.16 -1.37
N PRO A 95 -5.84 -21.27 -0.57
CA PRO A 95 -5.21 -22.55 -0.26
C PRO A 95 -6.16 -23.60 0.36
N LEU A 96 -7.30 -23.15 0.89
CA LEU A 96 -8.36 -23.97 1.50
C LEU A 96 -9.50 -24.29 0.53
N GLY A 97 -9.37 -23.95 -0.76
CA GLY A 97 -10.43 -24.04 -1.75
C GLY A 97 -11.11 -22.70 -2.03
N GLU A 98 -12.24 -22.76 -2.73
CA GLU A 98 -13.00 -21.55 -3.06
C GLU A 98 -13.65 -20.94 -1.83
N LYS A 99 -13.69 -19.60 -1.80
CA LYS A 99 -14.24 -18.82 -0.72
C LYS A 99 -15.08 -17.67 -1.26
N THR A 100 -16.21 -17.41 -0.64
CA THR A 100 -17.01 -16.20 -0.85
C THR A 100 -16.68 -15.18 0.23
N PHE A 101 -16.53 -13.91 -0.15
CA PHE A 101 -16.29 -12.80 0.74
C PHE A 101 -17.05 -11.56 0.26
N GLU A 102 -17.15 -10.55 1.12
CA GLU A 102 -17.78 -9.28 0.77
C GLU A 102 -16.77 -8.13 0.82
N ALA A 103 -16.87 -7.25 -0.16
CA ALA A 103 -16.21 -5.94 -0.17
C ALA A 103 -17.27 -4.85 -0.03
N VAL A 104 -16.92 -3.76 0.63
CA VAL A 104 -17.79 -2.58 0.79
C VAL A 104 -17.13 -1.39 0.15
N GLY A 105 -17.83 -0.76 -0.78
CA GLY A 105 -17.38 0.43 -1.49
C GLY A 105 -18.22 1.66 -1.15
N TYR A 106 -17.56 2.82 -1.12
CA TYR A 106 -18.18 4.13 -1.02
C TYR A 106 -17.79 4.95 -2.25
N PHE A 107 -18.78 5.42 -2.98
CA PHE A 107 -18.63 6.13 -4.24
C PHE A 107 -19.23 7.53 -4.05
N PRO A 108 -18.42 8.62 -4.20
CA PRO A 108 -18.89 9.96 -3.94
C PRO A 108 -20.00 10.37 -4.92
N ASP A 109 -20.99 11.10 -4.43
CA ASP A 109 -22.11 11.53 -5.24
C ASP A 109 -21.67 12.43 -6.38
N GLY A 110 -22.32 12.25 -7.54
CA GLY A 110 -22.06 13.03 -8.74
C GLY A 110 -20.71 12.77 -9.41
N ALA A 111 -19.82 11.97 -8.80
CA ALA A 111 -18.59 11.56 -9.45
C ALA A 111 -18.88 10.54 -10.55
N ARG A 112 -18.38 10.83 -11.74
CA ARG A 112 -18.35 9.86 -12.84
C ARG A 112 -16.91 9.48 -13.12
N ARG A 113 -16.62 8.18 -13.20
CA ARG A 113 -15.26 7.68 -13.41
C ARG A 113 -14.28 8.20 -12.32
N ALA A 114 -14.68 8.03 -11.04
CA ALA A 114 -13.83 8.39 -9.93
C ALA A 114 -12.58 7.50 -9.86
N PRO A 115 -11.40 8.03 -9.49
CA PRO A 115 -10.30 7.19 -9.03
C PRO A 115 -10.75 6.38 -7.82
N VAL A 116 -10.25 5.16 -7.67
CA VAL A 116 -10.64 4.28 -6.56
C VAL A 116 -9.44 3.75 -5.80
N PHE A 117 -9.54 3.74 -4.47
CA PHE A 117 -8.57 3.17 -3.57
C PHE A 117 -9.12 1.89 -2.94
N VAL A 118 -8.56 0.74 -3.33
CA VAL A 118 -8.87 -0.57 -2.75
C VAL A 118 -8.02 -0.73 -1.48
N TYR A 119 -8.68 -0.66 -0.33
CA TYR A 119 -8.03 -0.79 0.97
C TYR A 119 -8.15 -2.21 1.51
N LEU A 120 -7.02 -2.84 1.77
CA LEU A 120 -6.93 -4.13 2.43
C LEU A 120 -7.11 -3.91 3.94
N SER A 121 -8.25 -4.32 4.48
CA SER A 121 -8.65 -3.95 5.84
C SER A 121 -8.38 -5.05 6.86
N PHE A 122 -7.93 -4.63 8.06
CA PHE A 122 -7.82 -5.50 9.24
C PHE A 122 -9.15 -5.73 9.96
N ARG A 123 -10.17 -4.97 9.60
CA ARG A 123 -11.49 -5.02 10.26
C ARG A 123 -12.56 -5.31 9.24
N ALA A 124 -13.70 -5.79 9.72
CA ALA A 124 -14.87 -5.92 8.88
C ALA A 124 -15.15 -4.60 8.15
N ALA A 125 -15.35 -4.68 6.85
CA ALA A 125 -15.59 -3.50 6.01
C ALA A 125 -16.94 -2.81 6.32
N THR A 126 -17.75 -3.41 7.19
CA THR A 126 -18.98 -2.81 7.72
C THR A 126 -18.74 -1.77 8.82
N GLU A 127 -17.54 -1.72 9.41
CA GLU A 127 -17.19 -0.74 10.42
C GLU A 127 -16.87 0.62 9.77
N THR A 128 -17.82 1.55 9.83
CA THR A 128 -17.66 2.90 9.25
C THR A 128 -16.70 3.81 10.02
N LYS A 129 -16.52 3.57 11.32
CA LYS A 129 -15.57 4.33 12.17
C LYS A 129 -14.24 3.59 12.27
N ASN A 130 -13.46 3.63 11.22
CA ASN A 130 -12.15 3.02 11.18
C ASN A 130 -11.09 4.10 10.88
N SER A 131 -10.30 4.49 11.89
CA SER A 131 -9.24 5.50 11.76
C SER A 131 -8.19 5.13 10.70
N ARG A 132 -8.05 3.84 10.38
CA ARG A 132 -7.17 3.32 9.33
C ARG A 132 -7.78 3.39 7.94
N TRP A 133 -9.09 3.66 7.85
CA TRP A 133 -9.83 3.84 6.60
C TRP A 133 -10.69 5.13 6.68
N PRO A 134 -10.09 6.30 6.51
CA PRO A 134 -10.74 7.59 6.73
C PRO A 134 -11.65 7.96 5.54
N LEU A 135 -12.89 7.50 5.56
CA LEU A 135 -13.85 7.65 4.47
C LEU A 135 -14.05 9.11 4.07
N GLU A 136 -14.30 9.99 5.04
CA GLU A 136 -14.55 11.41 4.79
C GLU A 136 -13.38 12.07 4.04
N LEU A 137 -12.15 11.72 4.43
CA LEU A 137 -10.95 12.26 3.81
C LEU A 137 -10.82 11.82 2.35
N ILE A 138 -11.06 10.52 2.06
CA ILE A 138 -10.91 9.96 0.72
C ILE A 138 -12.01 10.50 -0.19
N LEU A 139 -13.26 10.49 0.28
CA LEU A 139 -14.42 10.95 -0.48
C LEU A 139 -14.35 12.46 -0.76
N ALA A 140 -13.87 13.27 0.20
CA ALA A 140 -13.69 14.71 0.01
C ALA A 140 -12.67 15.06 -1.10
N ARG A 141 -11.77 14.14 -1.45
CA ARG A 141 -10.86 14.28 -2.61
C ARG A 141 -11.50 13.87 -3.93
N GLY A 142 -12.77 13.44 -3.91
CA GLY A 142 -13.47 12.93 -5.09
C GLY A 142 -13.04 11.52 -5.50
N ALA A 143 -12.41 10.76 -4.62
CA ALA A 143 -12.08 9.37 -4.83
C ALA A 143 -13.14 8.44 -4.27
N ALA A 144 -13.45 7.37 -4.97
CA ALA A 144 -14.12 6.21 -4.41
C ALA A 144 -13.15 5.39 -3.58
N THR A 145 -13.67 4.58 -2.65
CA THR A 145 -12.86 3.63 -1.90
C THR A 145 -13.62 2.36 -1.66
N VAL A 146 -12.94 1.22 -1.75
CA VAL A 146 -13.51 -0.11 -1.53
C VAL A 146 -12.60 -0.87 -0.57
N ALA A 147 -13.15 -1.50 0.44
CA ALA A 147 -12.39 -2.33 1.36
C ALA A 147 -12.99 -3.71 1.53
N PHE A 148 -12.15 -4.69 1.83
CA PHE A 148 -12.56 -6.01 2.32
C PHE A 148 -11.68 -6.43 3.49
N CYS A 149 -12.25 -7.24 4.39
CA CYS A 149 -11.48 -7.82 5.49
C CYS A 149 -10.67 -9.01 4.98
N TYR A 150 -9.36 -8.97 5.15
CA TYR A 150 -8.46 -10.02 4.69
C TYR A 150 -8.75 -11.39 5.33
N GLU A 151 -9.23 -11.40 6.57
CA GLU A 151 -9.59 -12.62 7.29
C GLU A 151 -10.88 -13.29 6.80
N ASP A 152 -11.73 -12.57 6.06
CA ASP A 152 -12.89 -13.17 5.39
C ASP A 152 -12.48 -14.06 4.21
N VAL A 153 -11.26 -13.88 3.72
CA VAL A 153 -10.64 -14.68 2.66
C VAL A 153 -9.88 -15.88 3.25
N VAL A 154 -8.86 -15.61 4.06
CA VAL A 154 -8.09 -16.61 4.80
C VAL A 154 -7.81 -16.05 6.18
N LYS A 155 -8.12 -16.80 7.22
CA LYS A 155 -7.84 -16.42 8.60
C LYS A 155 -6.36 -16.24 8.84
N ASP A 156 -6.00 -15.24 9.63
CA ASP A 156 -4.63 -14.96 10.01
C ASP A 156 -4.23 -15.76 11.26
N ASP A 157 -4.30 -17.06 11.12
CA ASP A 157 -3.92 -18.03 12.13
C ASP A 157 -2.77 -18.89 11.60
N ALA A 158 -1.69 -19.01 12.38
CA ALA A 158 -0.52 -19.79 12.01
C ALA A 158 -0.85 -21.26 11.68
N LYS A 159 -1.95 -21.76 12.22
CA LYS A 159 -2.42 -23.14 12.04
C LYS A 159 -3.46 -23.29 10.93
N VAL A 160 -3.86 -22.22 10.26
CA VAL A 160 -4.93 -22.25 9.25
C VAL A 160 -4.67 -23.22 8.11
N LEU A 161 -3.41 -23.53 7.82
CA LEU A 161 -2.98 -24.50 6.81
C LEU A 161 -2.45 -25.81 7.39
N ASP A 162 -2.63 -26.06 8.70
CA ASP A 162 -2.22 -27.33 9.33
C ASP A 162 -3.00 -28.52 8.74
N GLY A 163 -2.33 -29.62 8.54
CA GLY A 163 -2.90 -30.84 7.93
C GLY A 163 -3.04 -30.80 6.40
N ILE A 164 -2.65 -29.69 5.77
CA ILE A 164 -2.54 -29.59 4.31
C ILE A 164 -1.12 -29.90 3.89
N GLU A 165 -0.93 -30.91 3.05
CA GLU A 165 0.36 -31.15 2.43
C GLU A 165 0.69 -30.00 1.46
N ARG A 166 1.80 -29.31 1.71
CA ARG A 166 2.22 -28.14 0.93
C ARG A 166 3.55 -28.43 0.24
N ALA A 167 3.54 -28.35 -1.10
CA ALA A 167 4.78 -28.29 -1.86
C ALA A 167 5.62 -27.06 -1.43
N ASP A 168 6.91 -27.13 -1.66
CA ASP A 168 7.87 -26.08 -1.26
C ASP A 168 7.52 -24.68 -1.78
N ASN A 169 6.91 -24.59 -2.95
CA ASN A 169 6.44 -23.37 -3.60
C ASN A 169 4.91 -23.18 -3.50
N ALA A 170 4.23 -23.91 -2.62
CA ALA A 170 2.79 -23.73 -2.43
C ALA A 170 2.48 -22.35 -1.89
N TRP A 171 1.45 -21.72 -2.42
CA TRP A 171 1.06 -20.37 -2.07
C TRP A 171 0.51 -20.25 -0.64
N GLY A 172 0.73 -19.08 -0.06
CA GLY A 172 0.29 -18.75 1.29
C GLY A 172 -0.85 -17.73 1.30
N ALA A 173 -1.23 -17.32 2.50
CA ALA A 173 -2.34 -16.41 2.74
C ALA A 173 -2.14 -15.03 2.08
N ILE A 174 -0.91 -14.47 2.06
CA ILE A 174 -0.63 -13.20 1.37
C ILE A 174 -1.01 -13.29 -0.11
N SER A 175 -0.68 -14.40 -0.76
CA SER A 175 -1.03 -14.60 -2.17
C SER A 175 -2.54 -14.77 -2.39
N ALA A 176 -3.26 -15.35 -1.42
CA ALA A 176 -4.71 -15.46 -1.46
C ALA A 176 -5.40 -14.11 -1.23
N TRP A 177 -4.92 -13.31 -0.27
CA TRP A 177 -5.42 -11.95 -0.04
C TRP A 177 -5.15 -11.05 -1.26
N SER A 178 -4.01 -11.21 -1.91
CA SER A 178 -3.68 -10.53 -3.17
C SER A 178 -4.62 -10.93 -4.31
N LEU A 179 -4.97 -12.21 -4.43
CA LEU A 179 -5.95 -12.66 -5.42
C LEU A 179 -7.33 -12.08 -5.14
N ALA A 180 -7.76 -12.01 -3.88
CA ALA A 180 -9.02 -11.38 -3.49
C ALA A 180 -9.05 -9.88 -3.87
N ALA A 181 -7.94 -9.15 -3.69
CA ALA A 181 -7.82 -7.78 -4.17
C ALA A 181 -8.01 -7.68 -5.70
N SER A 182 -7.39 -8.60 -6.47
CA SER A 182 -7.60 -8.68 -7.91
C SER A 182 -9.05 -9.02 -8.27
N ARG A 183 -9.77 -9.80 -7.44
CA ARG A 183 -11.19 -10.06 -7.64
C ARG A 183 -12.05 -8.80 -7.45
N VAL A 184 -11.72 -7.98 -6.45
CA VAL A 184 -12.35 -6.65 -6.28
C VAL A 184 -12.10 -5.79 -7.52
N ILE A 185 -10.87 -5.80 -8.05
CA ILE A 185 -10.51 -5.06 -9.27
C ILE A 185 -11.31 -5.58 -10.50
N ASP A 186 -11.53 -6.91 -10.61
CA ASP A 186 -12.37 -7.48 -11.69
C ASP A 186 -13.76 -6.85 -11.72
N TYR A 187 -14.37 -6.60 -10.57
CA TYR A 187 -15.64 -5.88 -10.46
C TYR A 187 -15.47 -4.40 -10.82
N LEU A 188 -14.48 -3.72 -10.23
CA LEU A 188 -14.32 -2.27 -10.37
C LEU A 188 -14.08 -1.81 -11.79
N VAL A 189 -13.40 -2.60 -12.62
CA VAL A 189 -13.20 -2.25 -14.04
C VAL A 189 -14.49 -2.31 -14.86
N THR A 190 -15.56 -2.91 -14.33
CA THR A 190 -16.89 -2.98 -14.95
C THR A 190 -17.88 -1.98 -14.36
N ASP A 191 -17.54 -1.34 -13.22
CA ASP A 191 -18.42 -0.35 -12.57
C ASP A 191 -18.28 1.03 -13.24
N GLY A 192 -19.39 1.55 -13.76
CA GLY A 192 -19.41 2.83 -14.49
C GLY A 192 -19.03 4.06 -13.67
N ASP A 193 -19.08 3.95 -12.32
CA ASP A 193 -18.69 5.02 -11.41
C ASP A 193 -17.17 5.14 -11.24
N VAL A 194 -16.39 4.12 -11.68
CA VAL A 194 -14.94 4.00 -11.49
C VAL A 194 -14.17 4.31 -12.78
N ASP A 195 -13.04 5.01 -12.65
CA ASP A 195 -12.05 5.11 -13.72
C ASP A 195 -11.12 3.89 -13.68
N PRO A 196 -11.23 2.93 -14.61
CA PRO A 196 -10.42 1.72 -14.61
C PRO A 196 -8.92 1.99 -14.81
N ALA A 197 -8.54 3.19 -15.26
CA ALA A 197 -7.14 3.60 -15.37
C ALA A 197 -6.58 4.19 -14.05
N LYS A 198 -7.41 4.38 -13.02
CA LYS A 198 -7.04 5.02 -11.75
C LYS A 198 -7.46 4.17 -10.55
N ILE A 199 -6.98 2.93 -10.52
CA ILE A 199 -7.21 1.98 -9.42
C ILE A 199 -5.93 1.89 -8.58
N ALA A 200 -6.02 2.24 -7.29
CA ALA A 200 -4.97 2.05 -6.31
C ALA A 200 -5.26 0.85 -5.42
N VAL A 201 -4.22 0.14 -4.98
CA VAL A 201 -4.29 -0.84 -3.89
C VAL A 201 -3.46 -0.35 -2.72
N VAL A 202 -4.08 -0.29 -1.54
CA VAL A 202 -3.47 0.25 -0.30
C VAL A 202 -3.48 -0.81 0.77
N GLY A 203 -2.32 -1.03 1.40
CA GLY A 203 -2.18 -1.95 2.51
C GLY A 203 -1.17 -1.48 3.55
N HIS A 204 -1.41 -1.86 4.80
CA HIS A 204 -0.54 -1.61 5.94
C HIS A 204 0.02 -2.91 6.48
N SER A 205 1.28 -2.91 6.94
CA SER A 205 1.90 -4.06 7.60
C SER A 205 1.91 -5.30 6.67
N ARG A 206 1.39 -6.46 7.12
CA ARG A 206 1.20 -7.66 6.29
C ARG A 206 0.37 -7.40 5.04
N LEU A 207 -0.58 -6.48 5.14
CA LEU A 207 -1.39 -6.08 3.98
C LEU A 207 -0.65 -5.10 3.06
N GLY A 208 0.39 -4.41 3.55
CA GLY A 208 1.35 -3.68 2.72
C GLY A 208 2.17 -4.62 1.83
N LYS A 209 2.62 -5.78 2.37
CA LYS A 209 3.22 -6.86 1.58
C LYS A 209 2.24 -7.37 0.52
N THR A 210 0.97 -7.56 0.93
CA THR A 210 -0.11 -7.98 0.02
C THR A 210 -0.34 -6.96 -1.09
N ALA A 211 -0.33 -5.66 -0.78
CA ALA A 211 -0.50 -4.60 -1.77
C ALA A 211 0.64 -4.60 -2.80
N ILE A 212 1.91 -4.74 -2.36
CA ILE A 212 3.05 -4.88 -3.28
C ILE A 212 2.88 -6.10 -4.19
N TRP A 213 2.54 -7.26 -3.61
CA TRP A 213 2.36 -8.50 -4.38
C TRP A 213 1.19 -8.39 -5.38
N THR A 214 0.11 -7.69 -5.00
CA THR A 214 -1.01 -7.39 -5.91
C THR A 214 -0.57 -6.49 -7.05
N GLY A 215 0.03 -5.33 -6.73
CA GLY A 215 0.47 -4.36 -7.72
C GLY A 215 1.53 -4.91 -8.67
N ALA A 216 2.42 -5.77 -8.19
CA ALA A 216 3.42 -6.41 -9.04
C ALA A 216 2.81 -7.43 -10.03
N ASN A 217 1.71 -8.10 -9.67
CA ASN A 217 1.09 -9.15 -10.50
C ASN A 217 -0.11 -8.68 -11.31
N ASP A 218 -0.85 -7.66 -10.88
CA ASP A 218 -2.04 -7.16 -11.56
C ASP A 218 -1.76 -5.81 -12.22
N GLU A 219 -1.65 -5.80 -13.54
CA GLU A 219 -1.29 -4.60 -14.31
C GLU A 219 -2.38 -3.52 -14.34
N ARG A 220 -3.59 -3.84 -13.90
CA ARG A 220 -4.69 -2.88 -13.76
C ARG A 220 -4.53 -1.99 -12.53
N VAL A 221 -3.67 -2.39 -11.58
CA VAL A 221 -3.30 -1.55 -10.43
C VAL A 221 -2.42 -0.41 -10.93
N ALA A 222 -3.00 0.78 -11.06
CA ALA A 222 -2.29 1.97 -11.53
C ALA A 222 -1.41 2.59 -10.43
N MET A 223 -1.75 2.38 -9.15
CA MET A 223 -0.96 2.84 -8.00
C MET A 223 -0.89 1.77 -6.91
N THR A 224 0.30 1.43 -6.49
CA THR A 224 0.55 0.50 -5.37
C THR A 224 1.00 1.29 -4.16
N VAL A 225 0.31 1.13 -3.02
CA VAL A 225 0.65 1.78 -1.76
C VAL A 225 0.97 0.74 -0.70
N SER A 226 2.19 0.78 -0.21
CA SER A 226 2.70 -0.10 0.84
C SER A 226 3.12 0.71 2.05
N ASN A 227 2.41 0.56 3.17
CA ASN A 227 2.67 1.27 4.40
C ASN A 227 3.21 0.31 5.47
N ASP A 228 4.34 0.67 6.11
CA ASP A 228 5.01 -0.07 7.19
C ASP A 228 5.09 -1.59 6.91
N SER A 229 5.46 -1.98 5.70
CA SER A 229 5.36 -3.37 5.27
C SER A 229 6.55 -4.26 5.69
N GLY A 230 7.69 -3.70 6.01
CA GLY A 230 8.83 -4.37 6.60
C GLY A 230 9.38 -5.58 5.83
N CYS A 231 9.74 -6.63 6.57
CA CYS A 231 10.30 -7.87 6.05
C CYS A 231 9.37 -8.54 5.03
N PHE A 232 9.89 -8.95 3.86
CA PHE A 232 9.11 -9.38 2.70
C PHE A 232 8.05 -8.36 2.24
N GLY A 233 8.23 -7.09 2.60
CA GLY A 233 7.50 -5.95 2.09
C GLY A 233 8.45 -5.04 1.32
N ALA A 234 8.52 -3.75 1.71
CA ALA A 234 9.41 -2.79 1.08
C ALA A 234 10.85 -2.84 1.59
N ARG A 235 11.10 -3.46 2.76
CA ARG A 235 12.41 -3.47 3.41
C ARG A 235 13.42 -4.39 2.69
N LEU A 236 14.62 -3.87 2.41
CA LEU A 236 15.75 -4.68 1.97
C LEU A 236 16.22 -5.65 3.06
N HIS A 237 16.53 -6.89 2.67
CA HIS A 237 17.09 -7.91 3.57
C HIS A 237 18.61 -7.86 3.64
N ALA A 238 19.28 -7.58 2.52
CA ALA A 238 20.74 -7.54 2.41
C ALA A 238 21.39 -6.52 3.38
N ARG A 239 20.62 -5.53 3.83
CA ARG A 239 21.01 -4.63 4.91
C ARG A 239 20.20 -4.95 6.15
N ASN A 240 20.69 -5.88 6.94
CA ASN A 240 20.07 -6.24 8.22
C ASN A 240 20.32 -5.17 9.30
N ILE A 241 19.84 -3.94 9.04
CA ILE A 241 20.08 -2.77 9.90
C ILE A 241 19.15 -2.81 11.11
N CYS A 242 17.90 -3.25 10.93
CA CYS A 242 16.86 -3.30 11.94
C CYS A 242 15.68 -4.18 11.47
N GLY A 243 14.70 -4.36 12.34
CA GLY A 243 13.43 -4.97 12.03
C GLY A 243 13.38 -6.49 12.15
N GLU A 244 12.27 -7.02 11.68
CA GLU A 244 11.97 -8.43 11.70
C GLU A 244 12.84 -9.21 10.70
N THR A 245 13.41 -10.33 11.11
CA THR A 245 14.23 -11.17 10.23
C THR A 245 13.39 -12.18 9.46
N ILE A 246 13.94 -12.71 8.34
CA ILE A 246 13.29 -13.76 7.54
C ILE A 246 12.99 -14.99 8.39
N ASP A 247 13.95 -15.44 9.22
CA ASP A 247 13.74 -16.59 10.10
C ASP A 247 12.57 -16.36 11.06
N ARG A 248 12.50 -15.18 11.67
CA ARG A 248 11.47 -14.85 12.63
C ARG A 248 10.09 -14.76 12.00
N ILE A 249 9.93 -14.04 10.89
CA ILE A 249 8.63 -13.88 10.23
C ILE A 249 8.11 -15.21 9.70
N THR A 250 8.98 -16.04 9.10
CA THR A 250 8.58 -17.34 8.57
C THR A 250 8.31 -18.39 9.65
N ALA A 251 8.89 -18.23 10.85
CA ALA A 251 8.57 -19.05 12.00
C ALA A 251 7.24 -18.64 12.67
N ALA A 252 7.01 -17.32 12.81
CA ALA A 252 5.80 -16.79 13.45
C ALA A 252 4.56 -16.90 12.55
N PHE A 253 4.74 -16.74 11.23
CA PHE A 253 3.65 -16.68 10.27
C PHE A 253 3.88 -17.61 9.06
N PRO A 254 4.03 -18.95 9.30
CA PRO A 254 4.34 -19.91 8.25
C PRO A 254 3.23 -20.00 7.18
N HIS A 255 2.01 -19.64 7.51
CA HIS A 255 0.84 -19.64 6.63
C HIS A 255 0.84 -18.47 5.63
N TRP A 256 1.62 -17.39 5.87
CA TRP A 256 1.64 -16.24 4.96
C TRP A 256 2.37 -16.54 3.66
N PHE A 257 3.38 -17.41 3.70
CA PHE A 257 4.39 -17.60 2.67
C PHE A 257 4.41 -19.01 2.09
N ALA A 258 5.14 -19.16 1.00
CA ALA A 258 5.57 -20.48 0.55
C ALA A 258 6.52 -21.13 1.57
N PRO A 259 6.52 -22.47 1.74
CA PRO A 259 7.50 -23.13 2.58
C PRO A 259 8.97 -22.81 2.24
N ASN A 260 9.26 -22.53 0.94
CA ASN A 260 10.57 -22.07 0.48
C ASN A 260 11.05 -20.78 1.15
N ALA A 261 10.15 -19.89 1.60
CA ALA A 261 10.55 -18.62 2.20
C ALA A 261 11.45 -18.82 3.44
N ARG A 262 11.20 -19.88 4.20
CA ARG A 262 12.06 -20.23 5.33
C ARG A 262 13.42 -20.77 4.89
N LYS A 263 13.50 -21.41 3.72
CA LYS A 263 14.75 -21.92 3.17
C LYS A 263 15.66 -20.80 2.67
N LEU A 264 15.11 -19.67 2.25
CA LEU A 264 15.88 -18.49 1.86
C LEU A 264 16.80 -18.01 2.96
N TYR A 265 16.35 -18.03 4.22
CA TYR A 265 17.19 -17.68 5.36
C TYR A 265 18.44 -18.59 5.47
N LYS A 266 18.27 -19.90 5.22
CA LYS A 266 19.36 -20.87 5.23
C LYS A 266 20.25 -20.81 4.01
N GLY A 267 19.73 -20.26 2.91
CA GLY A 267 20.42 -20.12 1.62
C GLY A 267 21.09 -18.75 1.45
N MET A 268 21.02 -17.86 2.44
CA MET A 268 21.79 -16.63 2.44
C MET A 268 23.28 -16.96 2.47
N ASP A 269 24.07 -16.27 1.66
CA ASP A 269 25.53 -16.39 1.72
C ASP A 269 26.09 -15.91 3.08
N GLU A 270 27.40 -16.05 3.29
CA GLU A 270 28.08 -15.63 4.52
C GLU A 270 27.93 -14.12 4.81
N ASN A 271 27.56 -13.34 3.79
CA ASN A 271 27.31 -11.90 3.87
C ASN A 271 25.83 -11.56 4.06
N GLY A 272 24.93 -12.56 4.15
CA GLY A 272 23.50 -12.39 4.25
C GLY A 272 22.86 -11.95 2.94
N THR A 273 23.47 -12.27 1.78
CA THR A 273 22.98 -11.86 0.45
C THR A 273 22.01 -12.89 -0.10
N LEU A 274 20.90 -12.39 -0.63
CA LEU A 274 19.92 -13.17 -1.41
C LEU A 274 20.19 -13.01 -2.91
N PRO A 275 19.82 -13.99 -3.75
CA PRO A 275 19.93 -13.82 -5.20
C PRO A 275 19.03 -12.70 -5.75
N PHE A 276 17.94 -12.41 -5.05
CA PHE A 276 17.03 -11.27 -5.29
C PHE A 276 16.62 -10.66 -3.96
N ASP A 277 16.43 -9.35 -3.93
CA ASP A 277 15.92 -8.67 -2.74
C ASP A 277 14.69 -7.81 -3.11
N GLN A 278 14.02 -7.27 -2.12
CA GLN A 278 12.70 -6.63 -2.21
C GLN A 278 12.65 -5.46 -3.19
N HIS A 279 13.79 -4.77 -3.45
CA HIS A 279 13.84 -3.72 -4.47
C HIS A 279 13.50 -4.24 -5.87
N SER A 280 13.82 -5.50 -6.19
CA SER A 280 13.42 -6.12 -7.48
C SER A 280 11.91 -6.37 -7.55
N LEU A 281 11.26 -6.68 -6.43
CA LEU A 281 9.80 -6.79 -6.37
C LEU A 281 9.13 -5.42 -6.49
N LEU A 282 9.64 -4.40 -5.80
CA LEU A 282 9.15 -3.02 -5.93
C LEU A 282 9.30 -2.53 -7.37
N ALA A 283 10.45 -2.81 -8.00
CA ALA A 283 10.71 -2.48 -9.40
C ALA A 283 9.75 -3.14 -10.38
N ALA A 284 9.22 -4.32 -10.05
CA ALA A 284 8.21 -5.01 -10.87
C ALA A 284 6.87 -4.26 -10.97
N VAL A 285 6.65 -3.23 -10.15
CA VAL A 285 5.50 -2.31 -10.26
C VAL A 285 5.68 -1.32 -11.40
N SER A 286 6.93 -0.97 -11.76
CA SER A 286 7.22 -0.01 -12.83
C SER A 286 6.56 -0.42 -14.17
N PRO A 287 6.10 0.53 -15.00
CA PRO A 287 6.20 2.00 -14.87
C PRO A 287 5.06 2.65 -14.06
N ARG A 288 4.15 1.86 -13.48
CA ARG A 288 2.98 2.31 -12.71
C ARG A 288 3.42 2.97 -11.39
N LEU A 289 2.50 3.66 -10.71
CA LEU A 289 2.81 4.42 -9.51
C LEU A 289 3.10 3.49 -8.31
N LEU A 290 4.13 3.85 -7.55
CA LEU A 290 4.50 3.20 -6.30
C LEU A 290 4.59 4.24 -5.20
N ALA A 291 3.92 4.03 -4.06
CA ALA A 291 4.12 4.79 -2.84
C ALA A 291 4.53 3.84 -1.71
N VAL A 292 5.63 4.16 -1.05
CA VAL A 292 6.06 3.47 0.17
C VAL A 292 5.94 4.44 1.32
N GLY A 293 5.24 4.04 2.39
CA GLY A 293 5.08 4.81 3.61
C GLY A 293 5.67 4.09 4.81
N SER A 294 6.33 4.84 5.69
CA SER A 294 6.94 4.34 6.91
C SER A 294 6.62 5.23 8.10
N ALA A 295 6.59 4.64 9.29
CA ALA A 295 6.54 5.36 10.55
C ALA A 295 7.94 5.41 11.18
N ALA A 296 8.40 6.61 11.58
CA ALA A 296 9.78 6.84 12.02
C ALA A 296 10.18 6.00 13.26
N ASP A 297 9.22 5.70 14.14
CA ASP A 297 9.44 4.94 15.37
C ASP A 297 9.08 3.45 15.22
N ASP A 298 8.82 2.97 14.02
CA ASP A 298 8.52 1.57 13.75
C ASP A 298 9.79 0.77 13.48
N TRP A 299 10.53 0.49 14.54
CA TRP A 299 11.75 -0.31 14.45
C TRP A 299 11.52 -1.73 13.92
N TRP A 300 10.28 -2.23 14.00
CA TRP A 300 9.94 -3.56 13.55
C TRP A 300 9.83 -3.66 12.02
N ALA A 301 9.18 -2.70 11.37
CA ALA A 301 9.17 -2.59 9.91
C ALA A 301 10.51 -2.10 9.36
N CYS A 302 11.28 -1.36 10.18
CA CYS A 302 12.58 -0.81 9.80
C CYS A 302 12.49 0.26 8.69
N PRO A 303 12.05 1.49 9.01
CA PRO A 303 11.85 2.55 8.03
C PRO A 303 13.09 2.86 7.19
N SER A 304 14.30 2.78 7.75
CA SER A 304 15.53 2.94 6.99
C SER A 304 15.76 1.82 5.95
N GLY A 305 15.34 0.60 6.27
CA GLY A 305 15.38 -0.51 5.33
C GLY A 305 14.32 -0.44 4.25
N GLU A 306 13.10 0.08 4.55
CA GLU A 306 12.06 0.35 3.57
C GLU A 306 12.44 1.49 2.63
N MET A 307 13.02 2.57 3.18
CA MET A 307 13.56 3.67 2.39
C MET A 307 14.66 3.18 1.43
N ALA A 308 15.57 2.34 1.91
CA ALA A 308 16.60 1.76 1.06
C ALA A 308 15.98 0.90 -0.05
N GLY A 309 14.98 0.05 0.25
CA GLY A 309 14.28 -0.75 -0.76
C GLY A 309 13.63 0.10 -1.84
N TRP A 310 12.93 1.16 -1.44
CA TRP A 310 12.36 2.15 -2.37
C TRP A 310 13.44 2.88 -3.17
N GLU A 311 14.50 3.38 -2.52
CA GLU A 311 15.56 4.14 -3.19
C GLU A 311 16.27 3.30 -4.26
N TYR A 312 16.59 2.04 -3.99
CA TYR A 312 17.16 1.16 -5.00
C TYR A 312 16.16 0.87 -6.14
N ALA A 313 14.87 0.70 -5.83
CA ALA A 313 13.87 0.38 -6.85
C ALA A 313 13.56 1.57 -7.77
N ARG A 314 13.45 2.80 -7.25
CA ARG A 314 12.94 3.96 -7.99
C ARG A 314 13.74 4.31 -9.24
N HIS A 315 15.00 3.90 -9.31
CA HIS A 315 15.86 4.15 -10.47
C HIS A 315 15.41 3.41 -11.74
N VAL A 316 14.49 2.44 -11.63
CA VAL A 316 13.91 1.75 -12.78
C VAL A 316 12.88 2.63 -13.51
N TRP A 317 12.28 3.59 -12.83
CA TRP A 317 11.33 4.51 -13.44
C TRP A 317 12.05 5.59 -14.25
N LYS A 318 11.63 5.80 -15.51
CA LYS A 318 12.09 6.94 -16.32
C LYS A 318 11.72 8.25 -15.66
N ASP A 319 10.48 8.38 -15.19
CA ASP A 319 10.02 9.45 -14.32
C ASP A 319 10.10 8.97 -12.88
N GLN A 320 11.20 9.26 -12.20
CA GLN A 320 11.43 8.82 -10.83
C GLN A 320 10.41 9.40 -9.84
N THR A 321 9.67 10.46 -10.21
CA THR A 321 8.57 10.99 -9.41
C THR A 321 7.34 10.08 -9.43
N SER A 322 7.36 8.98 -10.18
CA SER A 322 6.32 7.95 -10.16
C SER A 322 6.53 6.91 -9.07
N ALA A 323 7.65 6.96 -8.33
CA ALA A 323 7.87 6.23 -7.11
C ALA A 323 8.09 7.22 -5.96
N ASP A 324 7.15 7.26 -5.01
CA ASP A 324 7.13 8.20 -3.88
C ASP A 324 7.47 7.49 -2.57
N TYR A 325 8.09 8.24 -1.64
CA TYR A 325 8.38 7.76 -0.29
C TYR A 325 7.89 8.77 0.74
N HIS A 326 7.13 8.28 1.71
CA HIS A 326 6.59 9.06 2.80
C HIS A 326 7.07 8.51 4.14
N VAL A 327 7.44 9.37 5.07
CA VAL A 327 7.71 8.98 6.46
C VAL A 327 7.00 9.95 7.39
N ARG A 328 6.27 9.42 8.35
CA ARG A 328 5.63 10.19 9.40
C ARG A 328 6.24 9.90 10.77
N PRO A 329 6.13 10.82 11.74
CA PRO A 329 6.39 10.50 13.14
C PRO A 329 5.44 9.43 13.69
N GLY A 330 5.88 8.68 14.70
CA GLY A 330 5.06 7.73 15.44
C GLY A 330 5.34 6.27 15.09
N LYS A 331 4.48 5.39 15.63
CA LYS A 331 4.66 3.94 15.63
C LYS A 331 3.89 3.27 14.48
N HIS A 332 4.01 1.95 14.43
CA HIS A 332 3.37 1.03 13.47
C HIS A 332 1.86 1.25 13.36
N ASP A 333 1.43 1.97 12.35
CA ASP A 333 0.02 2.25 12.04
C ASP A 333 -0.12 2.83 10.62
N ILE A 334 -1.35 2.93 10.14
CA ILE A 334 -1.74 3.76 9.00
C ILE A 334 -2.85 4.70 9.47
N ASN A 335 -2.72 5.99 9.19
CA ASN A 335 -3.67 7.00 9.64
C ASN A 335 -3.89 8.11 8.61
N SER A 336 -4.62 9.16 8.97
CA SER A 336 -4.95 10.26 8.06
C SER A 336 -3.72 11.00 7.52
N VAL A 337 -2.58 11.00 8.21
CA VAL A 337 -1.34 11.62 7.71
C VAL A 337 -0.81 10.83 6.52
N ASP A 338 -0.76 9.51 6.64
CA ASP A 338 -0.34 8.61 5.56
C ASP A 338 -1.29 8.72 4.37
N TRP A 339 -2.60 8.67 4.64
CA TRP A 339 -3.62 8.79 3.60
C TRP A 339 -3.55 10.11 2.84
N ASN A 340 -3.32 11.24 3.54
CA ASN A 340 -3.10 12.52 2.86
C ASN A 340 -1.90 12.47 1.92
N ALA A 341 -0.77 11.91 2.37
CA ALA A 341 0.42 11.78 1.52
C ALA A 341 0.14 10.96 0.25
N TYR A 342 -0.61 9.85 0.35
CA TYR A 342 -0.96 9.02 -0.81
C TYR A 342 -1.96 9.70 -1.74
N LEU A 343 -2.95 10.41 -1.19
CA LEU A 343 -3.89 11.19 -1.98
C LEU A 343 -3.23 12.38 -2.67
N ASP A 344 -2.29 13.07 -1.98
CA ASP A 344 -1.50 14.15 -2.56
C ASP A 344 -0.56 13.63 -3.67
N PHE A 345 0.00 12.44 -3.51
CA PHE A 345 0.77 11.80 -4.56
C PHE A 345 -0.10 11.50 -5.79
N ALA A 346 -1.29 10.93 -5.60
CA ALA A 346 -2.26 10.72 -6.68
C ALA A 346 -2.66 12.04 -7.36
N ALA A 347 -2.85 13.12 -6.59
CA ALA A 347 -3.15 14.46 -7.10
C ALA A 347 -2.01 14.97 -7.99
N ARG A 348 -0.75 14.88 -7.55
CA ARG A 348 0.43 15.25 -8.35
C ARG A 348 0.54 14.47 -9.66
N LYS A 349 -0.08 13.29 -9.72
CA LYS A 349 -0.13 12.44 -10.92
C LYS A 349 -1.43 12.61 -11.75
N GLY A 350 -2.21 13.68 -11.48
CA GLY A 350 -3.39 14.05 -12.26
C GLY A 350 -4.58 13.10 -12.07
N TRP A 351 -4.70 12.46 -10.90
CA TRP A 351 -5.81 11.57 -10.62
C TRP A 351 -7.11 12.30 -10.37
N PHE A 352 -7.05 13.50 -9.80
CA PHE A 352 -8.21 14.34 -9.52
C PHE A 352 -8.30 15.46 -10.55
N GLY A 353 -9.51 15.92 -10.87
CA GLY A 353 -9.73 17.13 -11.67
C GLY A 353 -9.23 18.37 -10.94
N GLU A 354 -9.00 19.46 -11.69
CA GLU A 354 -8.69 20.76 -11.07
C GLU A 354 -9.78 21.13 -10.07
N THR A 355 -9.37 21.43 -8.84
CA THR A 355 -10.31 21.91 -7.83
C THR A 355 -10.78 23.34 -8.21
N ALA A 356 -12.01 23.70 -7.83
CA ALA A 356 -12.56 25.03 -8.12
C ALA A 356 -11.66 26.18 -7.61
N SER A 357 -10.77 25.92 -6.63
CA SER A 357 -9.80 26.88 -6.12
C SER A 357 -8.60 27.10 -7.07
N GLU A 358 -8.14 26.07 -7.78
CA GLU A 358 -7.03 26.19 -8.74
C GLU A 358 -7.48 26.90 -10.02
N ILE A 359 -8.75 26.70 -10.42
CA ILE A 359 -9.38 27.42 -11.55
C ILE A 359 -9.48 28.93 -11.24
N SER A 360 -9.62 29.32 -9.97
CA SER A 360 -9.73 30.74 -9.60
C SER A 360 -8.37 31.48 -9.59
N THR A 361 -7.29 30.77 -9.22
CA THR A 361 -5.94 31.34 -9.24
C THR A 361 -5.36 31.49 -10.65
N SER A 362 -5.59 30.51 -11.52
CA SER A 362 -5.11 30.59 -12.92
C SER A 362 -5.79 31.71 -13.74
N LYS A 363 -7.02 32.13 -13.33
CA LYS A 363 -7.72 33.28 -13.94
C LYS A 363 -7.26 34.64 -13.43
N GLN A 364 -6.56 34.71 -12.30
CA GLN A 364 -6.03 35.96 -11.74
C GLN A 364 -4.60 36.27 -12.22
N GLU A 365 -3.82 35.27 -12.60
CA GLU A 365 -2.47 35.45 -13.15
C GLU A 365 -2.43 35.73 -14.67
N GLY A 366 -3.57 35.63 -15.35
CA GLY A 366 -3.72 35.87 -16.79
C GLY A 366 -4.33 37.22 -17.17
N LYS A 367 -4.35 38.23 -16.23
CA LYS A 367 -4.82 39.59 -16.54
C LYS A 367 -3.73 40.62 -16.37
#